data_08c254d066070f6f23a130e48104726f
#
_entry.id   08c254d066070f6f23a130e48104726f
#
_cell.length_a   1.000
_cell.length_b   1.000
_cell.length_c   1.000
_cell.angle_alpha   90.00
_cell.angle_beta   90.00
_cell.angle_gamma   90.00
#
_symmetry.space_group_name_H-M   'P 1'
#
loop_
_entity.id
_entity.type
_entity.pdbx_description
1 polymer ?
#
loop_
_entity_poly.entity_id
_entity_poly.type
_entity_poly.pdbx_seq_one_letter_code
_entity_poly.pdbx_strand_id
1 'polypeptide(L)'
;MPLETQRGYHVTIENPTVRLNRPVCSGEGKFFATPMEMGLRIAGAVEFAGLEAPPNYQRADVLLEQGKRMFPELSGSNVTRWMGHRPQIPDSLPVISRATKFANAFYAFGHGHVGLCSGAPTGRLIAELIGGRPANLDAAPYRVDRF
;
A
#
# COMPACT_ATOMS: atom_id res chain seq x y z
N MET A 1 -20.60 -1.50 -3.38
CA MET A 1 -19.27 -0.87 -3.14
C MET A 1 -18.22 -1.61 -3.96
N PRO A 2 -17.58 -0.96 -4.92
CA PRO A 2 -16.60 -1.55 -5.81
C PRO A 2 -15.21 -1.61 -5.13
N LEU A 3 -14.99 -2.62 -4.30
CA LEU A 3 -13.69 -2.91 -3.67
C LEU A 3 -12.96 -3.94 -4.51
N GLU A 4 -11.74 -3.63 -4.95
CA GLU A 4 -10.88 -4.53 -5.72
C GLU A 4 -9.55 -4.73 -5.00
N THR A 5 -8.91 -5.87 -5.25
CA THR A 5 -7.55 -6.10 -4.77
C THR A 5 -6.52 -5.57 -5.78
N GLN A 6 -5.64 -4.72 -5.30
CA GLN A 6 -4.49 -4.25 -6.04
C GLN A 6 -3.24 -4.93 -5.47
N ARG A 7 -2.71 -5.93 -6.18
CA ARG A 7 -1.53 -6.67 -5.76
C ARG A 7 -0.28 -5.81 -5.91
N GLY A 8 0.53 -5.79 -4.86
CA GLY A 8 1.84 -5.16 -4.89
C GLY A 8 2.94 -6.19 -4.68
N TYR A 9 4.10 -5.94 -5.28
CA TYR A 9 5.26 -6.82 -5.19
C TYR A 9 6.45 -6.10 -4.63
N HIS A 10 7.35 -6.84 -3.97
CA HIS A 10 8.67 -6.37 -3.65
C HIS A 10 9.70 -7.50 -3.65
N VAL A 11 10.94 -7.11 -3.75
CA VAL A 11 12.10 -7.93 -3.37
C VAL A 11 12.78 -7.33 -2.15
N THR A 12 13.35 -8.18 -1.31
CA THR A 12 14.26 -7.77 -0.23
C THR A 12 15.59 -8.45 -0.44
N ILE A 13 16.65 -7.66 -0.45
CA ILE A 13 18.03 -8.08 -0.68
C ILE A 13 18.74 -8.01 0.67
N GLU A 14 19.14 -9.16 1.19
CA GLU A 14 19.86 -9.28 2.47
C GLU A 14 21.32 -8.91 2.29
N ASN A 15 21.89 -8.25 3.30
CA ASN A 15 23.29 -7.78 3.30
C ASN A 15 23.66 -7.05 2.00
N PRO A 16 22.91 -6.01 1.59
CA PRO A 16 23.12 -5.35 0.31
C PRO A 16 24.46 -4.61 0.29
N THR A 17 25.15 -4.63 -0.85
CA THR A 17 26.37 -3.84 -1.07
C THR A 17 26.07 -2.33 -1.08
N VAL A 18 24.87 -1.94 -1.47
CA VAL A 18 24.39 -0.56 -1.47
C VAL A 18 23.76 -0.21 -0.13
N ARG A 19 24.24 0.85 0.51
CA ARG A 19 23.67 1.37 1.76
C ARG A 19 22.95 2.69 1.49
N LEU A 20 21.67 2.72 1.80
CA LEU A 20 20.84 3.93 1.76
C LEU A 20 20.52 4.39 3.19
N ASN A 21 20.53 5.71 3.42
CA ASN A 21 20.15 6.31 4.72
C ASN A 21 18.68 6.73 4.76
N ARG A 22 17.98 6.65 3.64
CA ARG A 22 16.57 7.01 3.48
C ARG A 22 15.96 6.30 2.27
N PRO A 23 14.64 6.18 2.18
CA PRO A 23 13.99 5.70 0.98
C PRO A 23 14.30 6.59 -0.23
N VAL A 24 14.53 5.97 -1.38
CA VAL A 24 14.75 6.63 -2.67
C VAL A 24 13.67 6.17 -3.64
N CYS A 25 13.03 7.12 -4.32
CA CYS A 25 12.03 6.85 -5.33
C CYS A 25 12.63 6.96 -6.73
N SER A 26 12.43 5.95 -7.56
CA SER A 26 12.66 6.04 -9.01
C SER A 26 11.40 6.56 -9.69
N GLY A 27 11.41 7.81 -10.15
CA GLY A 27 10.28 8.40 -10.88
C GLY A 27 10.03 7.72 -12.22
N GLU A 28 11.09 7.31 -12.91
CA GLU A 28 11.03 6.59 -14.19
C GLU A 28 10.64 5.12 -13.99
N GLY A 29 11.34 4.42 -13.08
CA GLY A 29 11.12 2.99 -12.80
C GLY A 29 9.88 2.70 -11.96
N LYS A 30 9.22 3.73 -11.40
CA LYS A 30 8.00 3.60 -10.55
C LYS A 30 8.17 2.64 -9.39
N PHE A 31 9.31 2.68 -8.72
CA PHE A 31 9.60 1.88 -7.52
C PHE A 31 10.27 2.69 -6.42
N PHE A 32 10.25 2.17 -5.22
CA PHE A 32 10.98 2.67 -4.05
C PHE A 32 12.06 1.68 -3.65
N ALA A 33 13.27 2.17 -3.45
CA ALA A 33 14.34 1.46 -2.75
C ALA A 33 14.40 1.96 -1.30
N THR A 34 14.12 1.08 -0.35
CA THR A 34 13.96 1.45 1.07
C THR A 34 14.90 0.62 1.93
N PRO A 35 15.78 1.25 2.73
CA PRO A 35 16.56 0.54 3.73
C PRO A 35 15.63 0.02 4.83
N MET A 36 15.73 -1.26 5.12
CA MET A 36 14.96 -1.97 6.14
C MET A 36 15.92 -2.68 7.08
N GLU A 37 15.44 -3.11 8.25
CA GLU A 37 16.23 -3.90 9.19
C GLU A 37 16.77 -5.19 8.55
N MET A 38 15.94 -5.86 7.73
CA MET A 38 16.29 -7.11 7.05
C MET A 38 17.09 -6.92 5.75
N GLY A 39 17.40 -5.70 5.33
CA GLY A 39 18.12 -5.44 4.08
C GLY A 39 17.54 -4.32 3.23
N LEU A 40 17.86 -4.29 1.94
CA LEU A 40 17.30 -3.31 1.00
C LEU A 40 16.04 -3.86 0.34
N ARG A 41 14.90 -3.18 0.54
CA ARG A 41 13.64 -3.52 -0.12
C ARG A 41 13.45 -2.67 -1.38
N ILE A 42 13.18 -3.32 -2.50
CA ILE A 42 12.76 -2.66 -3.73
C ILE A 42 11.30 -3.03 -3.96
N ALA A 43 10.41 -2.04 -3.84
CA ALA A 43 8.97 -2.23 -3.85
C ALA A 43 8.31 -1.37 -4.93
N GLY A 44 7.41 -1.96 -5.68
CA GLY A 44 6.66 -1.31 -6.75
C GLY A 44 5.63 -2.27 -7.32
N ALA A 45 5.35 -2.13 -8.59
CA ALA A 45 4.42 -2.91 -9.37
C ALA A 45 2.97 -2.87 -8.82
N VAL A 46 2.04 -2.98 -9.76
CA VAL A 46 0.61 -3.10 -9.51
C VAL A 46 0.07 -4.17 -10.44
N GLU A 47 -0.77 -5.03 -9.89
CA GLU A 47 -1.48 -6.05 -10.65
C GLU A 47 -2.93 -6.15 -10.18
N PHE A 48 -3.85 -6.18 -11.13
CA PHE A 48 -5.25 -6.50 -10.91
C PHE A 48 -5.51 -7.93 -11.40
N ALA A 49 -5.62 -8.88 -10.50
CA ALA A 49 -5.79 -10.30 -10.82
C ALA A 49 -6.68 -11.03 -9.79
N GLY A 50 -7.51 -10.28 -9.08
CA GLY A 50 -8.38 -10.84 -8.04
C GLY A 50 -7.61 -11.47 -6.87
N LEU A 51 -8.32 -12.17 -6.00
CA LEU A 51 -7.75 -12.79 -4.80
C LEU A 51 -7.19 -14.19 -5.07
N GLU A 52 -7.79 -14.94 -6.01
CA GLU A 52 -7.57 -16.39 -6.19
C GLU A 52 -6.38 -16.75 -7.11
N ALA A 53 -6.02 -15.84 -8.04
CA ALA A 53 -4.94 -16.13 -8.98
C ALA A 53 -3.58 -16.26 -8.24
N PRO A 54 -2.70 -17.19 -8.64
CA PRO A 54 -1.38 -17.31 -8.02
C PRO A 54 -0.54 -16.04 -8.21
N PRO A 55 0.44 -15.76 -7.33
CA PRO A 55 1.35 -14.63 -7.49
C PRO A 55 2.19 -14.74 -8.77
N ASN A 56 2.32 -13.64 -9.49
CA ASN A 56 3.25 -13.55 -10.62
C ASN A 56 4.58 -12.93 -10.18
N TYR A 57 5.51 -13.74 -9.69
CA TYR A 57 6.79 -13.27 -9.17
C TYR A 57 7.76 -12.71 -10.24
N GLN A 58 7.48 -12.87 -11.53
CA GLN A 58 8.22 -12.14 -12.58
C GLN A 58 8.14 -10.62 -12.38
N ARG A 59 7.05 -10.12 -11.77
CA ARG A 59 6.92 -8.69 -11.39
C ARG A 59 7.92 -8.28 -10.33
N ALA A 60 8.23 -9.15 -9.38
CA ALA A 60 9.28 -8.94 -8.39
C ALA A 60 10.68 -8.98 -9.01
N ASP A 61 10.90 -9.90 -9.98
CA ASP A 61 12.18 -9.99 -10.70
C ASP A 61 12.47 -8.73 -11.53
N VAL A 62 11.45 -8.15 -12.18
CA VAL A 62 11.57 -6.87 -12.88
C VAL A 62 12.00 -5.75 -11.92
N LEU A 63 11.47 -5.72 -10.69
CA LEU A 63 11.88 -4.73 -9.69
C LEU A 63 13.36 -4.90 -9.31
N LEU A 64 13.83 -6.13 -9.17
CA LEU A 64 15.24 -6.41 -8.90
C LEU A 64 16.14 -5.89 -10.03
N GLU A 65 15.78 -6.17 -11.28
CA GLU A 65 16.53 -5.69 -12.44
C GLU A 65 16.53 -4.16 -12.56
N GLN A 66 15.41 -3.52 -12.29
CA GLN A 66 15.33 -2.05 -12.24
C GLN A 66 16.19 -1.49 -11.10
N GLY A 67 16.20 -2.14 -9.94
CA GLY A 67 17.09 -1.79 -8.83
C GLY A 67 18.56 -1.87 -9.20
N LYS A 68 18.99 -2.93 -9.88
CA LYS A 68 20.36 -3.07 -10.39
C LYS A 68 20.73 -2.03 -11.46
N ARG A 69 19.78 -1.61 -12.29
CA ARG A 69 20.02 -0.49 -13.23
C ARG A 69 20.24 0.83 -12.51
N MET A 70 19.51 1.08 -11.42
CA MET A 70 19.65 2.28 -10.61
C MET A 70 20.92 2.25 -9.75
N PHE A 71 21.29 1.06 -9.26
CA PHE A 71 22.46 0.82 -8.43
C PHE A 71 23.28 -0.34 -9.05
N PRO A 72 24.19 -0.06 -10.02
CA PRO A 72 24.91 -1.11 -10.75
C PRO A 72 25.70 -2.09 -9.86
N GLU A 73 26.18 -1.63 -8.72
CA GLU A 73 26.90 -2.43 -7.72
C GLU A 73 25.99 -3.25 -6.80
N LEU A 74 24.67 -3.18 -6.96
CA LEU A 74 23.72 -3.83 -6.08
C LEU A 74 23.83 -5.36 -6.16
N SER A 75 24.28 -5.95 -5.06
CA SER A 75 24.27 -7.38 -4.79
C SER A 75 23.95 -7.65 -3.32
N GLY A 76 23.81 -8.90 -2.93
CA GLY A 76 23.55 -9.30 -1.56
C GLY A 76 23.57 -10.81 -1.39
N SER A 77 23.46 -11.30 -0.15
CA SER A 77 23.58 -12.72 0.18
C SER A 77 22.36 -13.55 -0.20
N ASN A 78 21.18 -12.95 -0.18
CA ASN A 78 19.90 -13.60 -0.50
C ASN A 78 18.89 -12.59 -1.05
N VAL A 79 17.97 -13.04 -1.89
CA VAL A 79 16.88 -12.22 -2.44
C VAL A 79 15.56 -12.95 -2.22
N THR A 80 14.70 -12.35 -1.40
CA THR A 80 13.36 -12.84 -1.14
C THR A 80 12.34 -12.06 -1.97
N ARG A 81 11.26 -12.72 -2.39
CA ARG A 81 10.15 -12.13 -3.13
C ARG A 81 8.89 -12.15 -2.28
N TRP A 82 8.07 -11.14 -2.42
CA TRP A 82 6.82 -11.06 -1.69
C TRP A 82 5.73 -10.41 -2.55
N MET A 83 4.50 -10.83 -2.32
CA MET A 83 3.29 -10.23 -2.89
C MET A 83 2.27 -9.99 -1.79
N GLY A 84 1.55 -8.88 -1.86
CA GLY A 84 0.44 -8.60 -0.97
C GLY A 84 -0.70 -7.86 -1.64
N HIS A 85 -1.87 -7.96 -1.03
CA HIS A 85 -3.13 -7.40 -1.50
C HIS A 85 -3.38 -6.03 -0.85
N ARG A 86 -3.62 -5.00 -1.66
CA ARG A 86 -4.07 -3.70 -1.19
C ARG A 86 -5.56 -3.57 -1.47
N PRO A 87 -6.38 -3.21 -0.48
CA PRO A 87 -7.80 -2.95 -0.72
C PRO A 87 -7.95 -1.61 -1.43
N GLN A 88 -8.30 -1.65 -2.71
CA GLN A 88 -8.40 -0.46 -3.56
C GLN A 88 -9.85 -0.13 -3.87
N ILE A 89 -10.21 1.14 -3.76
CA ILE A 89 -11.47 1.71 -4.25
C ILE A 89 -11.16 2.50 -5.54
N PRO A 90 -12.02 2.47 -6.57
CA PRO A 90 -11.73 3.07 -7.87
C PRO A 90 -11.38 4.57 -7.84
N ASP A 91 -11.98 5.33 -6.93
CA ASP A 91 -11.71 6.76 -6.73
C ASP A 91 -10.48 7.03 -5.86
N SER A 92 -9.79 5.98 -5.39
CA SER A 92 -8.63 6.05 -4.49
C SER A 92 -8.89 6.70 -3.13
N LEU A 93 -10.15 6.93 -2.75
CA LEU A 93 -10.54 7.41 -1.42
C LEU A 93 -10.98 6.23 -0.54
N PRO A 94 -10.56 6.15 0.73
CA PRO A 94 -11.03 5.13 1.65
C PRO A 94 -12.52 5.31 1.97
N VAL A 95 -13.14 4.26 2.48
CA VAL A 95 -14.46 4.33 3.10
C VAL A 95 -14.29 4.54 4.59
N ILE A 96 -14.77 5.67 5.11
CA ILE A 96 -14.75 5.99 6.55
C ILE A 96 -16.13 6.59 6.86
N SER A 97 -17.07 5.75 7.29
CA SER A 97 -18.44 6.21 7.51
C SER A 97 -19.24 5.27 8.41
N ARG A 98 -20.39 5.75 8.88
CA ARG A 98 -21.42 4.89 9.45
C ARG A 98 -22.05 4.03 8.35
N ALA A 99 -22.47 2.82 8.68
CA ALA A 99 -23.24 1.96 7.80
C ALA A 99 -24.65 2.56 7.54
N THR A 100 -25.14 2.39 6.32
CA THR A 100 -26.48 2.91 5.96
C THR A 100 -27.64 2.14 6.58
N LYS A 101 -27.44 0.83 6.81
CA LYS A 101 -28.50 -0.07 7.32
C LYS A 101 -28.42 -0.32 8.85
N PHE A 102 -27.29 -0.04 9.48
CA PHE A 102 -27.07 -0.34 10.91
C PHE A 102 -26.46 0.87 11.60
N ALA A 103 -27.21 1.42 12.55
CA ALA A 103 -26.79 2.64 13.26
C ALA A 103 -25.56 2.47 14.16
N ASN A 104 -25.24 1.23 14.57
CA ASN A 104 -24.13 0.88 15.44
C ASN A 104 -22.95 0.24 14.69
N ALA A 105 -22.97 0.22 13.35
CA ALA A 105 -21.86 -0.30 12.53
C ALA A 105 -21.15 0.84 11.79
N PHE A 106 -19.83 0.75 11.74
CA PHE A 106 -18.96 1.74 11.10
C PHE A 106 -17.92 1.06 10.22
N TYR A 107 -17.51 1.74 9.19
CA TYR A 107 -16.53 1.27 8.21
C TYR A 107 -15.28 2.15 8.22
N ALA A 108 -14.11 1.52 8.13
CA ALA A 108 -12.83 2.17 7.89
C ALA A 108 -11.94 1.23 7.07
N PHE A 109 -12.00 1.30 5.74
CA PHE A 109 -11.27 0.40 4.84
C PHE A 109 -11.01 1.04 3.46
N GLY A 110 -10.27 0.33 2.60
CA GLY A 110 -10.08 0.74 1.22
C GLY A 110 -8.99 1.78 1.00
N HIS A 111 -8.00 1.85 1.89
CA HIS A 111 -6.94 2.87 1.88
C HIS A 111 -5.85 2.65 0.80
N GLY A 112 -5.91 1.56 0.04
CA GLY A 112 -4.95 1.29 -1.03
C GLY A 112 -3.49 1.40 -0.57
N HIS A 113 -2.74 2.31 -1.19
CA HIS A 113 -1.32 2.52 -0.91
C HIS A 113 -1.02 3.33 0.37
N VAL A 114 -1.98 4.10 0.86
CA VAL A 114 -1.72 5.13 1.89
C VAL A 114 -2.22 4.76 3.28
N GLY A 115 -2.66 3.50 3.48
CA GLY A 115 -3.29 3.07 4.73
C GLY A 115 -2.43 3.29 5.98
N LEU A 116 -1.13 3.05 5.91
CA LEU A 116 -0.23 3.28 7.04
C LEU A 116 -0.15 4.78 7.39
N CYS A 117 0.05 5.63 6.37
CA CYS A 117 0.18 7.08 6.58
C CYS A 117 -1.12 7.72 7.05
N SER A 118 -2.28 7.22 6.59
CA SER A 118 -3.60 7.74 6.92
C SER A 118 -4.26 7.05 8.13
N GLY A 119 -3.60 6.09 8.76
CA GLY A 119 -4.16 5.33 9.87
C GLY A 119 -4.56 6.20 11.06
N ALA A 120 -3.70 7.11 11.51
CA ALA A 120 -3.99 7.99 12.63
C ALA A 120 -5.15 8.97 12.37
N PRO A 121 -5.19 9.73 11.24
CA PRO A 121 -6.35 10.57 10.93
C PRO A 121 -7.64 9.77 10.69
N THR A 122 -7.56 8.55 10.11
CA THR A 122 -8.70 7.64 10.00
C THR A 122 -9.24 7.26 11.37
N GLY A 123 -8.36 6.84 12.29
CA GLY A 123 -8.75 6.48 13.66
C GLY A 123 -9.41 7.64 14.40
N ARG A 124 -8.90 8.86 14.21
CA ARG A 124 -9.53 10.07 14.78
C ARG A 124 -10.93 10.29 14.22
N LEU A 125 -11.07 10.30 12.89
CA LEU A 125 -12.35 10.53 12.22
C LEU A 125 -13.39 9.49 12.64
N ILE A 126 -13.04 8.19 12.66
CA ILE A 126 -13.96 7.14 13.05
C ILE A 126 -14.39 7.27 14.52
N ALA A 127 -13.49 7.68 15.41
CA ALA A 127 -13.80 7.92 16.81
C ALA A 127 -14.75 9.11 17.01
N GLU A 128 -14.62 10.17 16.20
CA GLU A 128 -15.52 11.31 16.18
C GLU A 128 -16.93 10.89 15.70
N LEU A 129 -17.00 10.11 14.61
CA LEU A 129 -18.25 9.59 14.07
C LEU A 129 -18.98 8.65 15.05
N ILE A 130 -18.26 7.75 15.72
CA ILE A 130 -18.82 6.83 16.73
C ILE A 130 -19.34 7.61 17.92
N GLY A 131 -18.57 8.60 18.38
CA GLY A 131 -18.92 9.43 19.53
C GLY A 131 -19.96 10.51 19.25
N GLY A 132 -20.46 10.65 18.02
CA GLY A 132 -21.41 11.70 17.62
C GLY A 132 -20.83 13.12 17.75
N ARG A 133 -19.50 13.26 17.71
CA ARG A 133 -18.81 14.55 17.79
C ARG A 133 -18.67 15.16 16.40
N PRO A 134 -18.57 16.50 16.31
CA PRO A 134 -18.23 17.13 15.04
C PRO A 134 -16.91 16.58 14.50
N ALA A 135 -16.92 16.17 13.22
CA ALA A 135 -15.73 15.69 12.55
C ALA A 135 -14.77 16.87 12.27
N ASN A 136 -13.46 16.63 12.41
CA ASN A 136 -12.45 17.64 12.17
C ASN A 136 -12.18 17.91 10.67
N LEU A 137 -12.80 17.11 9.80
CA LEU A 137 -12.77 17.26 8.34
C LEU A 137 -14.12 16.85 7.73
N ASP A 138 -14.36 17.26 6.49
CA ASP A 138 -15.56 16.83 5.77
C ASP A 138 -15.54 15.34 5.50
N ALA A 139 -16.50 14.60 6.08
CA ALA A 139 -16.62 13.15 5.92
C ALA A 139 -17.43 12.72 4.69
N ALA A 140 -18.06 13.65 3.97
CA ALA A 140 -18.93 13.35 2.83
C ALA A 140 -18.20 12.56 1.71
N PRO A 141 -16.94 12.89 1.33
CA PRO A 141 -16.21 12.14 0.32
C PRO A 141 -15.90 10.68 0.69
N TYR A 142 -15.96 10.34 1.98
CA TYR A 142 -15.59 9.01 2.49
C TYR A 142 -16.79 8.10 2.78
N ARG A 143 -18.00 8.52 2.39
CA ARG A 143 -19.22 7.74 2.64
C ARG A 143 -19.24 6.44 1.86
N VAL A 144 -19.84 5.39 2.47
CA VAL A 144 -19.98 4.06 1.84
C VAL A 144 -20.96 4.07 0.67
N ASP A 145 -21.89 5.01 0.63
CA ASP A 145 -22.96 5.16 -0.36
C ASP A 145 -22.69 6.25 -1.42
N ARG A 146 -21.41 6.62 -1.61
CA ARG A 146 -21.02 7.59 -2.65
C ARG A 146 -20.95 7.02 -4.07
N PHE A 147 -21.17 5.70 -4.22
CA PHE A 147 -21.26 4.98 -5.49
C PHE A 147 -22.68 4.47 -5.75
#